data_7bc7e5f0457772ea1000814bcb2d90bd
#
_entry.id   7bc7e5f0457772ea1000814bcb2d90bd
#
_cell.length_a   1.000
_cell.length_b   1.000
_cell.length_c   1.000
_cell.angle_alpha   90.00
_cell.angle_beta   90.00
_cell.angle_gamma   90.00
#
_symmetry.space_group_name_H-M   'P 1'
#
loop_
_entity.id
_entity.type
_entity.pdbx_description
1 polymer ?
#
loop_
_entity_poly.entity_id
_entity_poly.type
_entity_poly.pdbx_seq_one_letter_code
_entity_poly.pdbx_strand_id
1 'polypeptide(L)'
;MSNLNRRPAVDPAVADLLNDMDKKRRLSAMPKSEQRKAKREAARHKVGLDLPPDLHDLLRYIASEEQISISSLVAFLTQRGIKEYQAGNIDLFPHKRISRCARFEYILTLEPDDD
;
A
#
# COMPACT_ATOMS: atom_id res chain seq x y z
N MET A 1 3.48 15.54 34.43
CA MET A 1 2.96 14.56 34.31
C MET A 1 3.39 13.61 33.39
N SER A 2 4.23 13.89 32.59
CA SER A 2 4.67 12.96 31.62
C SER A 2 5.22 11.71 32.18
N ASN A 3 5.63 11.71 33.39
CA ASN A 3 6.13 10.48 33.95
C ASN A 3 5.05 9.48 34.19
N LEU A 4 3.81 9.84 34.07
CA LEU A 4 2.76 8.88 34.16
C LEU A 4 2.84 7.86 33.09
N ASN A 5 3.41 8.24 31.96
CA ASN A 5 3.52 7.30 30.87
C ASN A 5 4.72 6.43 31.00
N ARG A 6 5.55 6.71 31.97
CA ARG A 6 6.72 5.93 32.10
C ARG A 6 6.45 4.78 32.98
N ARG A 7 6.50 3.65 32.43
CA ARG A 7 6.38 2.42 33.15
C ARG A 7 7.58 1.60 32.84
N PRO A 8 8.70 1.97 33.44
CA PRO A 8 9.96 1.31 33.08
C PRO A 8 9.95 -0.17 33.35
N ALA A 9 9.04 -0.63 34.16
CA ALA A 9 8.95 -2.04 34.44
C ALA A 9 8.13 -2.81 33.40
N VAL A 10 7.54 -2.12 32.41
CA VAL A 10 6.73 -2.81 31.44
C VAL A 10 7.61 -3.41 30.36
N ASP A 11 7.55 -4.73 30.25
CA ASP A 11 8.23 -5.45 29.20
C ASP A 11 7.57 -5.13 27.86
N PRO A 12 8.32 -4.86 26.79
CA PRO A 12 7.74 -4.61 25.48
C PRO A 12 6.79 -5.70 25.00
N ALA A 13 7.05 -6.97 25.32
CA ALA A 13 6.17 -8.06 24.95
C ALA A 13 4.82 -7.94 25.65
N VAL A 14 4.83 -7.52 26.91
CA VAL A 14 3.59 -7.32 27.66
C VAL A 14 2.82 -6.12 27.12
N ALA A 15 3.52 -5.06 26.75
CA ALA A 15 2.88 -3.88 26.17
C ALA A 15 2.21 -4.21 24.85
N ASP A 16 2.84 -5.02 24.01
CA ASP A 16 2.26 -5.47 22.75
C ASP A 16 1.00 -6.31 22.98
N LEU A 17 1.06 -7.20 23.96
CA LEU A 17 -0.08 -8.03 24.29
C LEU A 17 -1.27 -7.18 24.77
N LEU A 18 -1.03 -6.19 25.59
CA LEU A 18 -2.07 -5.29 26.06
C LEU A 18 -2.68 -4.48 24.93
N ASN A 19 -1.85 -4.04 23.98
CA ASN A 19 -2.33 -3.34 22.81
C ASN A 19 -3.23 -4.22 21.95
N ASP A 20 -2.86 -5.49 21.79
CA ASP A 20 -3.66 -6.42 21.00
C ASP A 20 -5.01 -6.68 21.68
N MET A 21 -5.02 -6.79 23.00
CA MET A 21 -6.25 -6.96 23.74
C MET A 21 -7.16 -5.76 23.62
N ASP A 22 -6.61 -4.55 23.67
CA ASP A 22 -7.37 -3.33 23.45
C ASP A 22 -7.98 -3.26 22.06
N LYS A 23 -7.21 -3.63 21.05
CA LYS A 23 -7.70 -3.66 19.69
C LYS A 23 -8.86 -4.62 19.52
N LYS A 24 -8.76 -5.80 20.11
CA LYS A 24 -9.85 -6.78 20.09
C LYS A 24 -11.09 -6.26 20.79
N ARG A 25 -10.91 -5.60 21.92
CA ARG A 25 -12.02 -5.04 22.66
C ARG A 25 -12.73 -3.95 21.86
N ARG A 26 -11.98 -3.06 21.25
CA ARG A 26 -12.56 -2.00 20.41
C ARG A 26 -13.31 -2.57 19.22
N LEU A 27 -12.72 -3.59 18.59
CA LEU A 27 -13.35 -4.22 17.44
C LEU A 27 -14.68 -4.88 17.85
N SER A 28 -14.69 -5.55 19.00
CA SER A 28 -15.90 -6.22 19.49
C SER A 28 -17.01 -5.23 19.84
N ALA A 29 -16.65 -4.01 20.22
CA ALA A 29 -17.62 -2.98 20.58
C ALA A 29 -18.21 -2.26 19.37
N MET A 30 -17.64 -2.45 18.17
CA MET A 30 -18.13 -1.79 16.97
C MET A 30 -19.35 -2.49 16.39
N PRO A 31 -20.20 -1.76 15.62
CA PRO A 31 -21.24 -2.40 14.83
C PRO A 31 -20.65 -3.40 13.85
N LYS A 32 -21.44 -4.39 13.46
CA LYS A 32 -20.95 -5.45 12.56
C LYS A 32 -20.41 -4.92 11.23
N SER A 33 -21.03 -3.89 10.68
CA SER A 33 -20.59 -3.30 9.44
C SER A 33 -19.18 -2.71 9.58
N GLU A 34 -18.91 -2.05 10.70
CA GLU A 34 -17.60 -1.47 10.97
C GLU A 34 -16.58 -2.55 11.28
N GLN A 35 -16.98 -3.63 11.95
CA GLN A 35 -16.10 -4.76 12.20
C GLN A 35 -15.63 -5.40 10.89
N ARG A 36 -16.54 -5.57 9.94
CA ARG A 36 -16.18 -6.12 8.63
C ARG A 36 -15.21 -5.21 7.89
N LYS A 37 -15.44 -3.90 7.96
CA LYS A 37 -14.56 -2.92 7.34
C LYS A 37 -13.18 -2.97 7.97
N ALA A 38 -13.11 -3.01 9.30
CA ALA A 38 -11.85 -3.08 10.01
C ALA A 38 -11.09 -4.36 9.69
N LYS A 39 -11.78 -5.49 9.59
CA LYS A 39 -11.16 -6.76 9.23
C LYS A 39 -10.61 -6.74 7.81
N ARG A 40 -11.33 -6.13 6.87
CA ARG A 40 -10.84 -6.01 5.51
C ARG A 40 -9.61 -5.14 5.43
N GLU A 41 -9.58 -4.05 6.19
CA GLU A 41 -8.41 -3.18 6.24
C GLU A 41 -7.23 -3.88 6.88
N ALA A 42 -7.46 -4.64 7.93
CA ALA A 42 -6.41 -5.41 8.59
C ALA A 42 -5.84 -6.51 7.70
N ALA A 43 -6.62 -7.00 6.74
CA ALA A 43 -6.18 -8.04 5.83
C ALA A 43 -5.34 -7.53 4.66
N ARG A 44 -5.16 -6.21 4.56
CA ARG A 44 -4.35 -5.66 3.47
C ARG A 44 -2.89 -6.04 3.64
N HIS A 45 -2.27 -6.41 2.54
CA HIS A 45 -0.85 -6.72 2.53
C HIS A 45 -0.05 -5.46 2.28
N LYS A 46 1.01 -5.27 3.07
CA LYS A 46 1.95 -4.20 2.84
C LYS A 46 3.00 -4.68 1.87
N VAL A 47 3.20 -3.95 0.79
CA VAL A 47 4.22 -4.28 -0.21
C VAL A 47 5.13 -3.10 -0.42
N GLY A 48 6.41 -3.38 -0.60
CA GLY A 48 7.39 -2.37 -0.96
C GLY A 48 7.60 -2.41 -2.46
N LEU A 49 7.55 -1.24 -3.09
CA LEU A 49 7.75 -1.12 -4.52
C LEU A 49 8.85 -0.12 -4.80
N ASP A 50 9.70 -0.45 -5.77
CA ASP A 50 10.71 0.48 -6.25
C ASP A 50 10.08 1.31 -7.34
N LEU A 51 9.96 2.60 -7.11
CA LEU A 51 9.41 3.54 -8.08
C LEU A 51 10.46 4.58 -8.45
N PRO A 52 10.46 5.05 -9.70
CA PRO A 52 11.31 6.19 -10.05
C PRO A 52 11.00 7.38 -9.15
N PRO A 53 12.02 8.16 -8.73
CA PRO A 53 11.78 9.27 -7.82
C PRO A 53 10.76 10.28 -8.33
N ASP A 54 10.78 10.59 -9.61
CA ASP A 54 9.84 11.55 -10.20
C ASP A 54 8.40 11.06 -10.10
N LEU A 55 8.19 9.75 -10.32
CA LEU A 55 6.86 9.17 -10.20
C LEU A 55 6.38 9.19 -8.76
N HIS A 56 7.27 8.88 -7.81
CA HIS A 56 6.94 8.92 -6.41
C HIS A 56 6.54 10.33 -5.95
N ASP A 57 7.30 11.33 -6.40
CA ASP A 57 6.99 12.72 -6.08
C ASP A 57 5.65 13.15 -6.67
N LEU A 58 5.36 12.74 -7.89
CA LEU A 58 4.08 13.05 -8.54
C LEU A 58 2.93 12.40 -7.80
N LEU A 59 3.09 11.16 -7.38
CA LEU A 59 2.06 10.47 -6.59
C LEU A 59 1.80 11.20 -5.28
N ARG A 60 2.84 11.65 -4.61
CA ARG A 60 2.69 12.41 -3.37
C ARG A 60 1.95 13.70 -3.60
N TYR A 61 2.27 14.41 -4.68
CA TYR A 61 1.61 15.65 -5.00
C TYR A 61 0.12 15.42 -5.28
N ILE A 62 -0.22 14.45 -6.11
CA ILE A 62 -1.61 14.14 -6.45
C ILE A 62 -2.38 13.73 -5.20
N ALA A 63 -1.78 12.86 -4.38
CA ALA A 63 -2.45 12.39 -3.16
C ALA A 63 -2.74 13.57 -2.22
N SER A 64 -1.81 14.51 -2.11
CA SER A 64 -1.99 15.70 -1.29
C SER A 64 -3.11 16.58 -1.83
N GLU A 65 -3.15 16.80 -3.14
CA GLU A 65 -4.19 17.61 -3.76
C GLU A 65 -5.56 16.99 -3.59
N GLU A 66 -5.65 15.67 -3.68
CA GLU A 66 -6.93 14.96 -3.56
C GLU A 66 -7.26 14.59 -2.11
N GLN A 67 -6.38 14.92 -1.17
CA GLN A 67 -6.56 14.64 0.26
C GLN A 67 -6.77 13.17 0.55
N ILE A 68 -5.97 12.33 -0.09
CA ILE A 68 -5.99 10.88 0.10
C ILE A 68 -4.58 10.39 0.42
N SER A 69 -4.48 9.16 0.89
CA SER A 69 -3.17 8.56 1.13
C SER A 69 -2.54 8.11 -0.19
N ILE A 70 -1.22 8.06 -0.21
CA ILE A 70 -0.50 7.54 -1.38
C ILE A 70 -0.91 6.10 -1.65
N SER A 71 -1.07 5.29 -0.59
CA SER A 71 -1.49 3.90 -0.74
C SER A 71 -2.85 3.79 -1.42
N SER A 72 -3.79 4.63 -1.04
CA SER A 72 -5.11 4.64 -1.65
C SER A 72 -5.05 5.02 -3.12
N LEU A 73 -4.27 6.04 -3.44
CA LEU A 73 -4.09 6.48 -4.81
C LEU A 73 -3.45 5.39 -5.67
N VAL A 74 -2.37 4.78 -5.18
CA VAL A 74 -1.68 3.72 -5.91
C VAL A 74 -2.60 2.52 -6.11
N ALA A 75 -3.34 2.13 -5.08
CA ALA A 75 -4.28 1.02 -5.21
C ALA A 75 -5.34 1.30 -6.26
N PHE A 76 -5.88 2.51 -6.28
CA PHE A 76 -6.89 2.88 -7.26
C PHE A 76 -6.33 2.85 -8.69
N LEU A 77 -5.18 3.48 -8.90
CA LEU A 77 -4.57 3.56 -10.22
C LEU A 77 -4.15 2.18 -10.72
N THR A 78 -3.66 1.33 -9.81
CA THR A 78 -3.28 -0.03 -10.18
C THR A 78 -4.49 -0.85 -10.59
N GLN A 79 -5.57 -0.77 -9.84
CA GLN A 79 -6.80 -1.49 -10.18
C GLN A 79 -7.36 -1.00 -11.51
N ARG A 80 -7.33 0.30 -11.74
CA ARG A 80 -7.78 0.88 -13.00
C ARG A 80 -6.93 0.39 -14.15
N GLY A 81 -5.60 0.39 -13.95
CA GLY A 81 -4.68 -0.09 -14.97
C GLY A 81 -4.87 -1.56 -15.30
N ILE A 82 -5.14 -2.38 -14.29
CA ILE A 82 -5.38 -3.80 -14.51
C ILE A 82 -6.66 -4.01 -15.33
N LYS A 83 -7.72 -3.25 -15.04
CA LYS A 83 -8.95 -3.34 -15.83
C LYS A 83 -8.72 -2.97 -17.28
N GLU A 84 -7.95 -1.92 -17.52
CA GLU A 84 -7.61 -1.50 -18.88
C GLU A 84 -6.80 -2.57 -19.60
N TYR A 85 -5.86 -3.17 -18.89
CA TYR A 85 -5.05 -4.25 -19.46
C TYR A 85 -5.91 -5.46 -19.83
N GLN A 86 -6.81 -5.86 -18.92
CA GLN A 86 -7.69 -7.00 -19.18
C GLN A 86 -8.70 -6.72 -20.29
N ALA A 87 -9.07 -5.48 -20.47
CA ALA A 87 -9.96 -5.07 -21.55
C ALA A 87 -9.25 -4.97 -22.91
N GLY A 88 -7.93 -5.14 -22.95
CA GLY A 88 -7.16 -5.05 -24.18
C GLY A 88 -6.77 -3.66 -24.58
N ASN A 89 -6.97 -2.66 -23.69
CA ASN A 89 -6.65 -1.27 -24.00
C ASN A 89 -5.18 -0.94 -23.74
N ILE A 90 -4.47 -1.82 -23.06
CA ILE A 90 -3.04 -1.65 -22.77
C ILE A 90 -2.31 -2.87 -23.27
N ASP A 91 -1.32 -2.66 -24.14
CA ASP A 91 -0.44 -3.72 -24.62
C ASP A 91 0.95 -3.47 -24.01
N LEU A 92 1.44 -4.44 -23.25
CA LEU A 92 2.74 -4.30 -22.60
C LEU A 92 3.92 -4.58 -23.53
N PHE A 93 3.70 -5.28 -24.63
CA PHE A 93 4.78 -5.69 -25.50
C PHE A 93 5.65 -4.53 -26.00
N PRO A 94 5.09 -3.42 -26.51
CA PRO A 94 5.92 -2.30 -26.98
C PRO A 94 6.70 -1.63 -25.85
N HIS A 95 6.31 -1.86 -24.59
CA HIS A 95 6.95 -1.23 -23.43
C HIS A 95 8.02 -2.10 -22.79
N LYS A 96 8.21 -3.32 -23.29
CA LYS A 96 9.22 -4.22 -22.72
C LYS A 96 10.61 -3.84 -23.19
N ARG A 97 11.56 -3.87 -22.25
CA ARG A 97 12.98 -3.67 -22.53
C ARG A 97 13.75 -4.79 -21.87
N ILE A 98 14.87 -5.16 -22.44
CA ILE A 98 15.70 -6.22 -21.88
C ILE A 98 16.21 -5.76 -20.51
N SER A 99 15.97 -6.60 -19.50
CA SER A 99 16.38 -6.31 -18.14
C SER A 99 17.84 -6.71 -17.94
N ARG A 100 18.53 -5.93 -17.11
CA ARG A 100 19.87 -6.31 -16.69
C ARG A 100 19.83 -7.20 -15.45
N CYS A 101 18.63 -7.38 -14.88
CA CYS A 101 18.45 -8.22 -13.70
C CYS A 101 18.36 -9.68 -14.13
N ALA A 102 19.15 -10.56 -13.47
CA ALA A 102 19.16 -11.98 -13.83
C ALA A 102 17.85 -12.70 -13.51
N ARG A 103 17.00 -12.12 -12.65
CA ARG A 103 15.75 -12.76 -12.24
C ARG A 103 14.64 -12.60 -13.24
N PHE A 104 14.66 -11.51 -14.00
CA PHE A 104 13.57 -11.19 -14.91
C PHE A 104 14.12 -10.85 -16.29
N GLU A 105 13.48 -11.38 -17.29
CA GLU A 105 13.93 -11.21 -18.66
C GLU A 105 13.66 -9.79 -19.18
N TYR A 106 12.55 -9.19 -18.75
CA TYR A 106 12.15 -7.87 -19.24
C TYR A 106 11.84 -6.92 -18.12
N ILE A 107 11.99 -5.63 -18.39
CA ILE A 107 11.46 -4.55 -17.59
C ILE A 107 10.49 -3.75 -18.45
N LEU A 108 9.63 -2.95 -17.81
CA LEU A 108 8.69 -2.10 -18.53
C LEU A 108 9.14 -0.65 -18.48
N THR A 109 8.96 0.06 -19.58
CA THR A 109 9.16 1.50 -19.64
C THR A 109 7.86 2.15 -20.10
N LEU A 110 7.64 3.39 -19.67
CA LEU A 110 6.42 4.08 -20.02
C LEU A 110 6.34 4.36 -21.51
N GLU A 111 7.47 4.72 -22.13
CA GLU A 111 7.51 5.01 -23.53
C GLU A 111 7.58 3.72 -24.34
N PRO A 112 6.74 3.58 -25.38
CA PRO A 112 6.79 2.40 -26.20
C PRO A 112 8.01 2.43 -27.12
N ASP A 113 8.41 1.22 -27.52
CA ASP A 113 9.48 1.08 -28.50
C ASP A 113 8.92 1.41 -29.88
N ASP A 114 9.60 2.29 -30.61
CA ASP A 114 9.14 2.71 -31.94
C ASP A 114 9.50 1.72 -33.04
N ASP A 115 10.27 0.73 -32.71
CA ASP A 115 10.68 -0.24 -33.74
C ASP A 115 9.66 -1.35 -33.96
#